data_ed7199858e3ec4f6e2dd4daa9b7413dd
#
_entry.id   ed7199858e3ec4f6e2dd4daa9b7413dd
#
_cell.length_a   1.000
_cell.length_b   1.000
_cell.length_c   1.000
_cell.angle_alpha   90.00
_cell.angle_beta   90.00
_cell.angle_gamma   90.00
#
_symmetry.space_group_name_H-M   'P 1'
#
loop_
_entity.id
_entity.type
_entity.pdbx_description
1 polymer ?
#
loop_
_entity_poly.entity_id
_entity_poly.type
_entity_poly.pdbx_seq_one_letter_code
_entity_poly.pdbx_strand_id
1 'polypeptide(L)'
;MRKLNAYTVDHIDHLVQPKEFLETKLSSPALQIFTDFRQYNPSILDAKTKALDALEMMNNEHSRLKLVVDAQEEMVGLISTEQLSTQNILQHVSKDVKAADLLVSELMRPRERIIALSYQQIEHCTVGDVLNTLQHSGEPYCVVIDIENHQIRGVISAKDIADRLHIEPVAITRIPTFLNIFDQLSA
;
A
#
# COMPACT_ATOMS: atom_id res chain seq x y z
N MET A 1 5.31 43.65 -3.74
CA MET A 1 4.25 42.64 -3.94
C MET A 1 3.37 43.10 -5.11
N ARG A 2 3.08 42.20 -6.08
CA ARG A 2 2.23 42.49 -7.23
C ARG A 2 0.79 42.12 -6.88
N LYS A 3 -0.18 43.03 -7.11
CA LYS A 3 -1.62 42.74 -6.94
C LYS A 3 -2.10 41.97 -8.15
N LEU A 4 -2.78 40.82 -7.91
CA LEU A 4 -3.42 40.00 -8.95
C LEU A 4 -4.87 40.46 -9.15
N ASN A 5 -5.37 40.28 -10.37
CA ASN A 5 -6.81 40.50 -10.67
C ASN A 5 -7.59 39.29 -10.16
N ALA A 6 -8.67 39.52 -9.46
CA ALA A 6 -9.62 38.48 -9.04
C ALA A 6 -10.85 38.52 -9.97
N TYR A 7 -11.36 37.34 -10.29
CA TYR A 7 -12.53 37.12 -11.11
C TYR A 7 -13.58 36.37 -10.29
N THR A 8 -14.84 36.53 -10.67
CA THR A 8 -15.95 35.72 -10.14
C THR A 8 -16.09 34.46 -10.97
N VAL A 9 -16.42 33.32 -10.28
CA VAL A 9 -16.73 32.06 -10.96
C VAL A 9 -18.09 32.19 -11.65
N ASP A 10 -18.17 31.86 -12.94
CA ASP A 10 -19.39 31.90 -13.74
C ASP A 10 -20.00 30.49 -13.86
N HIS A 11 -21.30 30.43 -14.21
CA HIS A 11 -22.03 29.17 -14.43
C HIS A 11 -21.49 28.34 -15.62
N ILE A 12 -20.67 28.94 -16.48
CA ILE A 12 -20.00 28.28 -17.59
C ILE A 12 -18.66 27.62 -17.15
N ASP A 13 -18.17 27.93 -15.94
CA ASP A 13 -16.96 27.36 -15.40
C ASP A 13 -17.24 25.97 -14.83
N HIS A 14 -16.72 24.93 -15.47
CA HIS A 14 -16.92 23.55 -15.07
C HIS A 14 -15.73 23.03 -14.28
N LEU A 15 -16.00 22.14 -13.32
CA LEU A 15 -14.96 21.43 -12.57
C LEU A 15 -14.15 20.53 -13.52
N VAL A 16 -12.86 20.76 -13.59
CA VAL A 16 -11.93 19.83 -14.27
C VAL A 16 -11.73 18.62 -13.36
N GLN A 17 -12.03 17.44 -13.87
CA GLN A 17 -11.72 16.20 -13.20
C GLN A 17 -10.32 15.72 -13.62
N PRO A 18 -9.48 15.24 -12.69
CA PRO A 18 -8.20 14.65 -13.04
C PRO A 18 -8.37 13.50 -14.03
N LYS A 19 -7.48 13.39 -15.01
CA LYS A 19 -7.47 12.26 -15.97
C LYS A 19 -7.34 10.89 -15.31
N GLU A 20 -6.90 10.86 -14.07
CA GLU A 20 -6.79 9.67 -13.20
C GLU A 20 -8.14 9.04 -12.86
N PHE A 21 -9.24 9.78 -13.00
CA PHE A 21 -10.61 9.24 -12.85
C PHE A 21 -11.19 8.70 -14.17
N LEU A 22 -10.40 8.65 -15.24
CA LEU A 22 -10.78 7.87 -16.41
C LEU A 22 -10.81 6.41 -16.01
N GLU A 23 -11.86 5.71 -16.44
CA GLU A 23 -12.12 4.30 -16.17
C GLU A 23 -10.86 3.44 -16.33
N THR A 24 -10.30 2.99 -15.20
CA THR A 24 -9.12 2.11 -15.18
C THR A 24 -9.56 0.72 -15.63
N LYS A 25 -8.83 0.09 -16.54
CA LYS A 25 -9.04 -1.29 -17.03
C LYS A 25 -7.81 -2.14 -16.77
N LEU A 26 -7.95 -3.45 -16.82
CA LEU A 26 -6.80 -4.36 -16.70
C LEU A 26 -5.73 -4.11 -17.76
N SER A 27 -6.14 -3.63 -18.95
CA SER A 27 -5.22 -3.24 -20.04
C SER A 27 -4.65 -1.82 -19.92
N SER A 28 -5.07 -1.04 -18.93
CA SER A 28 -4.52 0.29 -18.68
C SER A 28 -3.06 0.22 -18.24
N PRO A 29 -2.24 1.27 -18.55
CA PRO A 29 -0.85 1.33 -18.07
C PRO A 29 -0.76 1.27 -16.55
N ALA A 30 0.19 0.50 -16.03
CA ALA A 30 0.37 0.32 -14.58
C ALA A 30 0.74 1.62 -13.84
N LEU A 31 1.27 2.61 -14.54
CA LEU A 31 1.52 3.94 -13.99
C LEU A 31 0.25 4.62 -13.44
N GLN A 32 -0.94 4.23 -13.89
CA GLN A 32 -2.20 4.79 -13.39
C GLN A 32 -2.54 4.35 -11.95
N ILE A 33 -2.01 3.20 -11.52
CA ILE A 33 -2.26 2.64 -10.18
C ILE A 33 -1.06 2.81 -9.25
N PHE A 34 0.00 3.44 -9.72
CA PHE A 34 1.24 3.66 -8.99
C PHE A 34 1.21 4.97 -8.22
N THR A 35 1.41 4.92 -6.90
CA THR A 35 1.59 6.11 -6.09
C THR A 35 3.06 6.50 -6.11
N ASP A 36 3.40 7.50 -6.93
CA ASP A 36 4.77 7.98 -7.13
C ASP A 36 5.18 8.98 -6.05
N PHE A 37 6.17 8.64 -5.23
CA PHE A 37 6.69 9.50 -4.17
C PHE A 37 7.47 10.74 -4.67
N ARG A 38 7.72 10.84 -5.97
CA ARG A 38 8.19 12.10 -6.58
C ARG A 38 7.07 13.13 -6.74
N GLN A 39 5.81 12.68 -6.74
CA GLN A 39 4.63 13.54 -6.90
C GLN A 39 3.85 13.70 -5.60
N TYR A 40 3.86 12.67 -4.76
CA TYR A 40 3.11 12.60 -3.50
C TYR A 40 4.05 12.27 -2.35
N ASN A 41 3.88 12.96 -1.23
CA ASN A 41 4.62 12.61 -0.03
C ASN A 41 4.26 11.20 0.44
N PRO A 42 5.25 10.35 0.75
CA PRO A 42 4.97 9.04 1.32
C PRO A 42 4.26 9.18 2.67
N SER A 43 3.25 8.36 2.89
CA SER A 43 2.61 8.25 4.21
C SER A 43 3.49 7.37 5.10
N ILE A 44 4.17 7.97 6.05
CA ILE A 44 5.15 7.32 6.93
C ILE A 44 4.66 7.19 8.36
N LEU A 45 5.24 6.26 9.11
CA LEU A 45 4.99 6.01 10.52
C LEU A 45 6.29 5.55 11.19
N ASP A 46 6.58 6.05 12.40
CA ASP A 46 7.74 5.61 13.17
C ASP A 46 7.55 4.18 13.68
N ALA A 47 8.58 3.34 13.54
CA ALA A 47 8.60 1.96 13.97
C ALA A 47 8.30 1.75 15.47
N LYS A 48 8.61 2.76 16.29
CA LYS A 48 8.37 2.76 17.73
C LYS A 48 6.98 3.26 18.14
N THR A 49 6.14 3.65 17.18
CA THR A 49 4.76 4.02 17.47
C THR A 49 4.01 2.81 18.04
N LYS A 50 3.17 3.04 19.04
CA LYS A 50 2.31 1.98 19.57
C LYS A 50 1.27 1.56 18.54
N ALA A 51 0.99 0.27 18.47
CA ALA A 51 0.10 -0.30 17.46
C ALA A 51 -1.32 0.29 17.52
N LEU A 52 -1.85 0.52 18.73
CA LEU A 52 -3.18 1.12 18.91
C LEU A 52 -3.22 2.58 18.46
N ASP A 53 -2.18 3.36 18.79
CA ASP A 53 -2.07 4.76 18.36
C ASP A 53 -1.93 4.85 16.84
N ALA A 54 -1.14 3.94 16.24
CA ALA A 54 -0.99 3.83 14.80
C ALA A 54 -2.33 3.53 14.09
N LEU A 55 -3.12 2.61 14.65
CA LEU A 55 -4.44 2.29 14.10
C LEU A 55 -5.38 3.50 14.14
N GLU A 56 -5.39 4.23 15.26
CA GLU A 56 -6.19 5.45 15.40
C GLU A 56 -5.76 6.53 14.39
N MET A 57 -4.45 6.77 14.26
CA MET A 57 -3.90 7.71 13.27
C MET A 57 -4.30 7.33 11.84
N MET A 58 -4.15 6.05 11.46
CA MET A 58 -4.48 5.57 10.13
C MET A 58 -5.98 5.69 9.84
N ASN A 59 -6.84 5.43 10.82
CA ASN A 59 -8.29 5.60 10.67
C ASN A 59 -8.68 7.07 10.49
N ASN A 60 -8.10 7.98 11.28
CA ASN A 60 -8.35 9.41 11.19
C ASN A 60 -7.89 10.01 9.85
N GLU A 61 -6.79 9.50 9.31
CA GLU A 61 -6.25 9.92 8.01
C GLU A 61 -6.89 9.18 6.83
N HIS A 62 -7.79 8.23 7.06
CA HIS A 62 -8.34 7.33 6.05
C HIS A 62 -7.25 6.59 5.25
N SER A 63 -6.10 6.37 5.87
CA SER A 63 -4.95 5.68 5.29
C SER A 63 -5.01 4.19 5.61
N ARG A 64 -4.84 3.35 4.61
CA ARG A 64 -4.87 1.88 4.77
C ARG A 64 -3.50 1.25 4.81
N LEU A 65 -2.48 1.98 4.35
CA LEU A 65 -1.11 1.51 4.25
C LEU A 65 -0.15 2.65 4.59
N LYS A 66 0.85 2.37 5.41
CA LYS A 66 1.94 3.30 5.69
C LYS A 66 3.29 2.62 5.56
N LEU A 67 4.29 3.39 5.13
CA LEU A 67 5.68 2.98 5.24
C LEU A 67 6.15 3.16 6.68
N VAL A 68 6.84 2.16 7.20
CA VAL A 68 7.42 2.24 8.55
C VAL A 68 8.88 2.62 8.42
N VAL A 69 9.28 3.65 9.17
CA VAL A 69 10.66 4.16 9.16
C VAL A 69 11.29 4.04 10.55
N ASP A 70 12.59 3.95 10.58
CA ASP A 70 13.40 4.00 11.81
C ASP A 70 13.80 5.44 12.18
N ALA A 71 14.65 5.57 13.21
CA ALA A 71 15.16 6.85 13.69
C ALA A 71 16.10 7.59 12.69
N GLN A 72 16.57 6.91 11.66
CA GLN A 72 17.34 7.44 10.55
C GLN A 72 16.50 7.79 9.33
N GLU A 73 15.16 7.71 9.46
CA GLU A 73 14.20 7.91 8.38
C GLU A 73 14.32 6.87 7.24
N GLU A 74 14.99 5.73 7.52
CA GLU A 74 15.10 4.63 6.57
C GLU A 74 13.87 3.71 6.68
N MET A 75 13.37 3.27 5.52
CA MET A 75 12.24 2.33 5.49
C MET A 75 12.65 0.97 6.03
N VAL A 76 11.98 0.54 7.10
CA VAL A 76 12.18 -0.77 7.74
C VAL A 76 11.01 -1.74 7.50
N GLY A 77 9.88 -1.25 7.02
CA GLY A 77 8.73 -2.11 6.73
C GLY A 77 7.52 -1.38 6.15
N LEU A 78 6.43 -2.14 6.04
CA LEU A 78 5.09 -1.65 5.70
C LEU A 78 4.11 -2.11 6.78
N ILE A 79 3.14 -1.27 7.08
CA ILE A 79 2.04 -1.58 8.01
C ILE A 79 0.70 -1.25 7.35
N SER A 80 -0.25 -2.18 7.44
CA SER A 80 -1.62 -1.99 6.97
C SER A 80 -2.62 -2.02 8.12
N THR A 81 -3.82 -1.50 7.90
CA THR A 81 -4.91 -1.56 8.88
C THR A 81 -5.31 -3.00 9.23
N GLU A 82 -5.15 -3.94 8.30
CA GLU A 82 -5.39 -5.37 8.55
C GLU A 82 -4.39 -5.93 9.57
N GLN A 83 -3.11 -5.54 9.48
CA GLN A 83 -2.08 -5.94 10.44
C GLN A 83 -2.30 -5.33 11.83
N LEU A 84 -2.91 -4.14 11.89
CA LEU A 84 -3.30 -3.46 13.12
C LEU A 84 -4.72 -3.83 13.58
N SER A 85 -5.37 -4.80 12.95
CA SER A 85 -6.70 -5.25 13.39
C SER A 85 -6.66 -5.81 14.82
N THR A 86 -7.75 -5.64 15.55
CA THR A 86 -7.88 -6.15 16.94
C THR A 86 -7.57 -7.65 17.01
N GLN A 87 -8.00 -8.43 16.02
CA GLN A 87 -7.74 -9.87 15.96
C GLN A 87 -6.24 -10.16 15.86
N ASN A 88 -5.50 -9.44 15.00
CA ASN A 88 -4.07 -9.64 14.83
C ASN A 88 -3.29 -9.15 16.05
N ILE A 89 -3.65 -8.02 16.63
CA ILE A 89 -3.06 -7.52 17.89
C ILE A 89 -3.21 -8.56 19.00
N LEU A 90 -4.40 -9.15 19.18
CA LEU A 90 -4.65 -10.17 20.21
C LEU A 90 -3.81 -11.45 20.03
N GLN A 91 -3.41 -11.80 18.80
CA GLN A 91 -2.53 -12.93 18.55
C GLN A 91 -1.09 -12.69 19.05
N HIS A 92 -0.68 -11.43 19.18
CA HIS A 92 0.65 -11.04 19.66
C HIS A 92 0.68 -10.73 21.17
N VAL A 93 -0.49 -10.70 21.83
CA VAL A 93 -0.59 -10.52 23.29
C VAL A 93 -0.19 -11.82 24.00
N SER A 94 0.64 -11.70 25.03
CA SER A 94 1.06 -12.80 25.90
C SER A 94 0.97 -12.40 27.37
N LYS A 95 1.41 -13.28 28.29
CA LYS A 95 1.45 -12.95 29.71
C LYS A 95 2.32 -11.73 30.04
N ASP A 96 3.37 -11.55 29.22
CA ASP A 96 4.39 -10.51 29.42
C ASP A 96 4.22 -9.29 28.49
N VAL A 97 3.38 -9.41 27.45
CA VAL A 97 3.16 -8.36 26.45
C VAL A 97 1.70 -7.99 26.39
N LYS A 98 1.39 -6.75 26.76
CA LYS A 98 0.02 -6.20 26.68
C LYS A 98 -0.22 -5.57 25.30
N ALA A 99 -1.46 -5.59 24.83
CA ALA A 99 -1.87 -4.94 23.58
C ALA A 99 -1.46 -3.45 23.51
N ALA A 100 -1.51 -2.74 24.65
CA ALA A 100 -1.14 -1.33 24.74
C ALA A 100 0.38 -1.06 24.62
N ASP A 101 1.20 -2.09 24.72
CA ASP A 101 2.66 -1.95 24.69
C ASP A 101 3.27 -2.42 23.36
N LEU A 102 2.48 -3.11 22.52
CA LEU A 102 2.90 -3.54 21.19
C LEU A 102 3.27 -2.36 20.30
N LEU A 103 4.39 -2.49 19.62
CA LEU A 103 4.89 -1.48 18.68
C LEU A 103 4.55 -1.86 17.23
N VAL A 104 4.51 -0.88 16.36
CA VAL A 104 4.35 -1.07 14.91
C VAL A 104 5.40 -2.01 14.34
N SER A 105 6.64 -1.91 14.81
CA SER A 105 7.76 -2.78 14.38
C SER A 105 7.52 -4.26 14.63
N GLU A 106 6.67 -4.63 15.60
CA GLU A 106 6.36 -6.02 15.94
C GLU A 106 5.25 -6.62 15.05
N LEU A 107 4.42 -5.76 14.45
CA LEU A 107 3.27 -6.14 13.64
C LEU A 107 3.47 -5.89 12.14
N MET A 108 4.40 -5.00 11.77
CA MET A 108 4.65 -4.64 10.38
C MET A 108 5.16 -5.82 9.56
N ARG A 109 4.99 -5.74 8.25
CA ARG A 109 5.74 -6.58 7.32
C ARG A 109 7.16 -5.99 7.19
N PRO A 110 8.20 -6.70 7.61
CA PRO A 110 9.56 -6.19 7.55
C PRO A 110 10.05 -6.07 6.11
N ARG A 111 10.98 -5.15 5.87
CA ARG A 111 11.52 -4.80 4.55
C ARG A 111 11.95 -6.02 3.71
N GLU A 112 12.56 -7.02 4.34
CA GLU A 112 13.09 -8.22 3.69
C GLU A 112 12.01 -9.15 3.14
N ARG A 113 10.75 -8.96 3.58
CA ARG A 113 9.59 -9.73 3.13
C ARG A 113 8.68 -8.97 2.17
N ILE A 114 9.05 -7.74 1.82
CA ILE A 114 8.28 -6.92 0.89
C ILE A 114 8.76 -7.21 -0.53
N ILE A 115 7.83 -7.54 -1.41
CA ILE A 115 8.15 -7.68 -2.83
C ILE A 115 8.32 -6.31 -3.48
N ALA A 116 9.21 -6.23 -4.45
CA ALA A 116 9.48 -5.01 -5.19
C ALA A 116 9.38 -5.24 -6.70
N LEU A 117 8.85 -4.26 -7.41
CA LEU A 117 8.88 -4.17 -8.86
C LEU A 117 9.80 -3.01 -9.27
N SER A 118 10.53 -3.16 -10.38
CA SER A 118 11.33 -2.04 -10.86
C SER A 118 10.44 -1.00 -11.55
N TYR A 119 10.82 0.26 -11.44
CA TYR A 119 10.11 1.34 -12.10
C TYR A 119 10.08 1.14 -13.62
N GLN A 120 11.18 0.66 -14.21
CA GLN A 120 11.26 0.33 -15.63
C GLN A 120 10.23 -0.74 -16.06
N GLN A 121 9.94 -1.72 -15.19
CA GLN A 121 8.86 -2.69 -15.48
C GLN A 121 7.49 -2.00 -15.45
N ILE A 122 7.23 -1.14 -14.45
CA ILE A 122 5.97 -0.43 -14.31
C ILE A 122 5.66 0.49 -15.49
N GLU A 123 6.69 1.10 -16.10
CA GLU A 123 6.53 1.93 -17.31
C GLU A 123 6.00 1.17 -18.53
N HIS A 124 6.20 -0.15 -18.57
CA HIS A 124 5.93 -0.96 -19.76
C HIS A 124 4.90 -2.06 -19.55
N CYS A 125 4.33 -2.20 -18.33
CA CYS A 125 3.35 -3.21 -18.01
C CYS A 125 1.94 -2.62 -17.81
N THR A 126 0.97 -3.52 -17.75
CA THR A 126 -0.44 -3.19 -17.53
C THR A 126 -0.85 -3.37 -16.07
N VAL A 127 -2.00 -2.80 -15.70
CA VAL A 127 -2.64 -3.04 -14.40
C VAL A 127 -2.86 -4.54 -14.17
N GLY A 128 -3.26 -5.28 -15.22
CA GLY A 128 -3.45 -6.73 -15.15
C GLY A 128 -2.18 -7.49 -14.82
N ASP A 129 -1.02 -7.08 -15.38
CA ASP A 129 0.27 -7.72 -15.11
C ASP A 129 0.67 -7.55 -13.64
N VAL A 130 0.47 -6.34 -13.09
CA VAL A 130 0.75 -6.06 -11.69
C VAL A 130 -0.18 -6.87 -10.78
N LEU A 131 -1.49 -6.86 -11.06
CA LEU A 131 -2.46 -7.61 -10.28
C LEU A 131 -2.15 -9.11 -10.27
N ASN A 132 -1.83 -9.69 -11.44
CA ASN A 132 -1.43 -11.08 -11.57
C ASN A 132 -0.16 -11.38 -10.75
N THR A 133 0.82 -10.47 -10.73
CA THR A 133 2.03 -10.62 -9.93
C THR A 133 1.73 -10.62 -8.44
N LEU A 134 0.89 -9.70 -7.97
CA LEU A 134 0.45 -9.64 -6.56
C LEU A 134 -0.31 -10.92 -6.16
N GLN A 135 -1.20 -11.41 -7.01
CA GLN A 135 -1.94 -12.65 -6.76
C GLN A 135 -1.02 -13.87 -6.66
N HIS A 136 -0.05 -14.01 -7.58
CA HIS A 136 0.89 -15.13 -7.55
C HIS A 136 1.85 -15.08 -6.36
N SER A 137 2.25 -13.90 -5.93
CA SER A 137 3.08 -13.74 -4.73
C SER A 137 2.30 -13.91 -3.43
N GLY A 138 0.97 -13.82 -3.46
CA GLY A 138 0.12 -13.78 -2.28
C GLY A 138 0.29 -12.51 -1.45
N GLU A 139 0.77 -11.42 -2.07
CA GLU A 139 1.05 -10.16 -1.40
C GLU A 139 0.03 -9.08 -1.79
N PRO A 140 -0.58 -8.39 -0.82
CA PRO A 140 -1.59 -7.38 -1.09
C PRO A 140 -1.00 -6.05 -1.58
N TYR A 141 0.31 -5.86 -1.50
CA TYR A 141 1.02 -4.65 -1.92
C TYR A 141 2.46 -4.97 -2.29
N CYS A 142 3.05 -4.09 -3.10
CA CYS A 142 4.46 -4.10 -3.42
C CYS A 142 5.01 -2.67 -3.43
N VAL A 143 6.32 -2.54 -3.25
CA VAL A 143 7.03 -1.29 -3.48
C VAL A 143 7.51 -1.21 -4.92
N VAL A 144 7.66 0.00 -5.43
CA VAL A 144 8.31 0.25 -6.72
C VAL A 144 9.66 0.87 -6.45
N ILE A 145 10.71 0.27 -7.01
CA ILE A 145 12.09 0.71 -6.83
C ILE A 145 12.68 1.25 -8.12
N ASP A 146 13.39 2.34 -8.00
CA ASP A 146 14.30 2.83 -9.03
C ASP A 146 15.66 2.17 -8.78
N ILE A 147 15.97 1.14 -9.57
CA ILE A 147 17.17 0.32 -9.36
C ILE A 147 18.45 1.13 -9.61
N GLU A 148 18.43 2.03 -10.59
CA GLU A 148 19.60 2.83 -10.99
C GLU A 148 19.99 3.83 -9.91
N ASN A 149 18.99 4.42 -9.24
CA ASN A 149 19.20 5.43 -8.20
C ASN A 149 19.11 4.84 -6.78
N HIS A 150 18.87 3.55 -6.63
CA HIS A 150 18.69 2.86 -5.34
C HIS A 150 17.61 3.52 -4.46
N GLN A 151 16.48 3.92 -5.05
CA GLN A 151 15.40 4.63 -4.38
C GLN A 151 14.11 3.83 -4.36
N ILE A 152 13.42 3.86 -3.23
CA ILE A 152 12.01 3.41 -3.18
C ILE A 152 11.18 4.55 -3.78
N ARG A 153 10.66 4.31 -4.98
CA ARG A 153 9.97 5.30 -5.79
C ARG A 153 8.49 5.43 -5.46
N GLY A 154 7.89 4.37 -4.91
CA GLY A 154 6.48 4.38 -4.59
C GLY A 154 5.93 3.04 -4.16
N VAL A 155 4.60 2.93 -4.14
CA VAL A 155 3.87 1.75 -3.69
C VAL A 155 2.67 1.48 -4.60
N ILE A 156 2.30 0.21 -4.72
CA ILE A 156 1.09 -0.27 -5.37
C ILE A 156 0.35 -1.19 -4.41
N SER A 157 -0.96 -1.00 -4.27
CA SER A 157 -1.86 -1.81 -3.46
C SER A 157 -2.87 -2.54 -4.35
N ALA A 158 -3.06 -3.84 -4.14
CA ALA A 158 -4.08 -4.62 -4.83
C ALA A 158 -5.50 -4.12 -4.53
N LYS A 159 -5.72 -3.59 -3.32
CA LYS A 159 -7.01 -3.02 -2.94
C LYS A 159 -7.30 -1.73 -3.71
N ASP A 160 -6.30 -0.85 -3.85
CA ASP A 160 -6.46 0.38 -4.64
C ASP A 160 -6.72 0.04 -6.12
N ILE A 161 -6.11 -1.04 -6.62
CA ILE A 161 -6.41 -1.56 -7.96
C ILE A 161 -7.88 -1.99 -8.04
N ALA A 162 -8.36 -2.79 -7.08
CA ALA A 162 -9.73 -3.28 -7.04
C ALA A 162 -10.74 -2.12 -6.96
N ASP A 163 -10.48 -1.15 -6.09
CA ASP A 163 -11.32 0.03 -5.92
C ASP A 163 -11.41 0.85 -7.25
N ARG A 164 -10.29 1.01 -7.96
CA ARG A 164 -10.24 1.72 -9.26
C ARG A 164 -10.89 0.93 -10.41
N LEU A 165 -10.84 -0.39 -10.36
CA LEU A 165 -11.49 -1.26 -11.33
C LEU A 165 -12.98 -1.47 -11.04
N HIS A 166 -13.49 -0.97 -9.90
CA HIS A 166 -14.85 -1.21 -9.41
C HIS A 166 -15.20 -2.70 -9.31
N ILE A 167 -14.23 -3.52 -8.94
CA ILE A 167 -14.41 -4.97 -8.71
C ILE A 167 -14.35 -5.27 -7.21
N GLU A 168 -14.98 -6.38 -6.83
CA GLU A 168 -14.86 -6.91 -5.47
C GLU A 168 -13.37 -7.07 -5.11
N PRO A 169 -12.97 -6.79 -3.85
CA PRO A 169 -11.60 -6.98 -3.41
C PRO A 169 -11.15 -8.40 -3.72
N VAL A 170 -10.21 -8.55 -4.63
CA VAL A 170 -9.67 -9.87 -4.98
C VAL A 170 -8.99 -10.40 -3.72
N ALA A 171 -9.50 -11.49 -3.18
CA ALA A 171 -8.83 -12.21 -2.12
C ALA A 171 -7.47 -12.68 -2.67
N ILE A 172 -6.41 -12.01 -2.26
CA ILE A 172 -5.04 -12.40 -2.61
C ILE A 172 -4.67 -13.55 -1.68
N THR A 173 -5.15 -14.72 -2.04
CA THR A 173 -4.72 -15.97 -1.43
C THR A 173 -3.54 -16.50 -2.24
N ARG A 174 -2.49 -16.94 -1.54
CA ARG A 174 -1.43 -17.71 -2.19
C ARG A 174 -2.07 -18.84 -2.96
N ILE A 175 -1.73 -18.98 -4.25
CA ILE A 175 -2.14 -20.16 -5.01
C ILE A 175 -1.50 -21.36 -4.28
N PRO A 176 -2.31 -22.32 -3.79
CA PRO A 176 -1.76 -23.46 -3.09
C PRO A 176 -0.82 -24.20 -4.04
N THR A 177 0.46 -24.26 -3.70
CA THR A 177 1.40 -25.09 -4.42
C THR A 177 1.04 -26.56 -4.18
N PHE A 178 1.41 -27.45 -5.08
CA PHE A 178 1.10 -28.90 -5.01
C PHE A 178 1.44 -29.51 -3.63
N LEU A 179 2.50 -29.01 -2.97
CA LEU A 179 2.89 -29.42 -1.61
C LEU A 179 1.85 -29.04 -0.53
N ASN A 180 1.20 -27.87 -0.65
CA ASN A 180 0.20 -27.44 0.34
C ASN A 180 -1.13 -28.22 0.20
N ILE A 181 -1.39 -28.81 -0.98
CA ILE A 181 -2.56 -29.66 -1.20
C ILE A 181 -2.35 -31.03 -0.54
N PHE A 182 -1.11 -31.56 -0.56
CA PHE A 182 -0.77 -32.82 0.09
C PHE A 182 -0.86 -32.75 1.61
N ASP A 183 -0.42 -31.64 2.22
CA ASP A 183 -0.49 -31.47 3.67
C ASP A 183 -1.93 -31.35 4.19
N GLN A 184 -2.85 -30.80 3.39
CA GLN A 184 -4.27 -30.72 3.74
C GLN A 184 -5.02 -32.05 3.56
N LEU A 185 -4.53 -32.96 2.75
CA LEU A 185 -5.12 -34.30 2.55
C LEU A 185 -4.56 -35.34 3.52
N SER A 186 -3.52 -35.00 4.30
CA SER A 186 -2.86 -35.90 5.24
C SER A 186 -3.23 -35.59 6.71
N ALA A 187 -4.13 -34.64 6.96
CA ALA A 187 -4.68 -34.28 8.26
C ALA A 187 -6.17 -34.69 8.34
#